data_f0086acbb51677f0aa1a35cfbf3e9b73
#
_entry.id   f0086acbb51677f0aa1a35cfbf3e9b73
#
_cell.length_a   1.000
_cell.length_b   1.000
_cell.length_c   1.000
_cell.angle_alpha   90.00
_cell.angle_beta   90.00
_cell.angle_gamma   90.00
#
_symmetry.space_group_name_H-M   'P 1'
#
loop_
_entity.id
_entity.type
_entity.pdbx_description
1 polymer ?
#
loop_
_entity_poly.entity_id
_entity_poly.type
_entity_poly.pdbx_seq_one_letter_code
_entity_poly.pdbx_strand_id
1 'polypeptide(L)'
;LPMAIAVFLTEKRKERRNEEEAVYESVSDNYQEFLRIVLEHPDLHLFSMTKTPALTEDQQERMMVIFSMLISLFERAYMLLYEEGANSDKLRRWHSWEDYMREWCAREDFRDSLDTLLTGEDPDFCAYIRGLAKEA
;
A
#
# COMPACT_ATOMS: atom_id res chain seq x y z
N LEU A 1 -7.36 43.03 -11.89
CA LEU A 1 -6.95 42.51 -10.58
C LEU A 1 -7.67 41.20 -10.18
N PRO A 2 -9.03 41.13 -10.17
CA PRO A 2 -9.73 39.88 -9.83
C PRO A 2 -9.39 38.73 -10.80
N MET A 3 -9.22 39.06 -12.08
CA MET A 3 -8.88 38.05 -13.11
C MET A 3 -7.48 37.50 -12.90
N ALA A 4 -6.50 38.35 -12.57
CA ALA A 4 -5.12 37.89 -12.31
C ALA A 4 -5.06 36.98 -11.06
N ILE A 5 -5.83 37.30 -10.02
CA ILE A 5 -5.93 36.46 -8.82
C ILE A 5 -6.59 35.11 -9.16
N ALA A 6 -7.65 35.10 -9.96
CA ALA A 6 -8.34 33.90 -10.40
C ALA A 6 -7.42 33.00 -11.22
N VAL A 7 -6.64 33.56 -12.14
CA VAL A 7 -5.64 32.83 -12.94
C VAL A 7 -4.56 32.22 -12.05
N PHE A 8 -4.03 33.01 -11.11
CA PHE A 8 -3.02 32.55 -10.15
C PHE A 8 -3.54 31.35 -9.31
N LEU A 9 -4.76 31.46 -8.76
CA LEU A 9 -5.38 30.41 -7.98
C LEU A 9 -5.62 29.14 -8.82
N THR A 10 -6.03 29.31 -10.06
CA THR A 10 -6.26 28.20 -10.98
C THR A 10 -4.94 27.46 -11.30
N GLU A 11 -3.86 28.21 -11.56
CA GLU A 11 -2.53 27.62 -11.79
C GLU A 11 -2.02 26.88 -10.55
N LYS A 12 -2.19 27.46 -9.35
CA LYS A 12 -1.80 26.80 -8.09
C LYS A 12 -2.57 25.52 -7.84
N ARG A 13 -3.85 25.48 -8.13
CA ARG A 13 -4.67 24.27 -8.02
C ARG A 13 -4.22 23.20 -9.02
N LYS A 14 -3.88 23.59 -10.23
CA LYS A 14 -3.38 22.71 -11.27
C LYS A 14 -2.03 22.09 -10.88
N GLU A 15 -1.09 22.92 -10.40
CA GLU A 15 0.21 22.45 -9.91
C GLU A 15 0.04 21.43 -8.79
N ARG A 16 -0.84 21.72 -7.80
CA ARG A 16 -1.11 20.82 -6.69
C ARG A 16 -1.66 19.47 -7.17
N ARG A 17 -2.61 19.49 -8.11
CA ARG A 17 -3.16 18.27 -8.71
C ARG A 17 -2.09 17.45 -9.41
N ASN A 18 -1.21 18.11 -10.16
CA ASN A 18 -0.11 17.44 -10.87
C ASN A 18 0.87 16.80 -9.88
N GLU A 19 1.18 17.48 -8.78
CA GLU A 19 2.04 16.94 -7.72
C GLU A 19 1.42 15.71 -7.05
N GLU A 20 0.13 15.78 -6.71
CA GLU A 20 -0.61 14.67 -6.10
C GLU A 20 -0.66 13.46 -7.04
N GLU A 21 -0.87 13.69 -8.33
CA GLU A 21 -0.89 12.65 -9.33
C GLU A 21 0.49 12.01 -9.52
N ALA A 22 1.56 12.82 -9.51
CA ALA A 22 2.93 12.33 -9.59
C ALA A 22 3.29 11.45 -8.38
N VAL A 23 2.84 11.81 -7.18
CA VAL A 23 3.02 11.00 -5.97
C VAL A 23 2.28 9.67 -6.11
N TYR A 24 1.03 9.69 -6.54
CA TYR A 24 0.23 8.49 -6.76
C TYR A 24 0.91 7.54 -7.75
N GLU A 25 1.37 8.06 -8.89
CA GLU A 25 2.08 7.28 -9.91
C GLU A 25 3.36 6.67 -9.35
N SER A 26 4.14 7.44 -8.59
CA SER A 26 5.38 6.98 -7.99
C SER A 26 5.16 5.80 -7.03
N VAL A 27 4.14 5.89 -6.17
CA VAL A 27 3.81 4.81 -5.24
C VAL A 27 3.28 3.59 -6.00
N SER A 28 2.49 3.81 -7.05
CA SER A 28 1.99 2.72 -7.91
C SER A 28 3.12 2.01 -8.64
N ASP A 29 4.12 2.74 -9.13
CA ASP A 29 5.31 2.16 -9.75
C ASP A 29 6.09 1.29 -8.75
N ASN A 30 6.17 1.72 -7.49
CA ASN A 30 6.80 0.93 -6.43
C ASN A 30 6.08 -0.40 -6.21
N TYR A 31 4.75 -0.42 -6.31
CA TYR A 31 3.98 -1.66 -6.21
C TYR A 31 4.26 -2.60 -7.39
N GLN A 32 4.40 -2.06 -8.60
CA GLN A 32 4.79 -2.85 -9.78
C GLN A 32 6.17 -3.47 -9.60
N GLU A 33 7.14 -2.73 -9.08
CA GLU A 33 8.47 -3.26 -8.76
C GLU A 33 8.40 -4.37 -7.70
N PHE A 34 7.56 -4.19 -6.69
CA PHE A 34 7.30 -5.23 -5.69
C PHE A 34 6.75 -6.50 -6.33
N LEU A 35 5.79 -6.39 -7.24
CA LEU A 35 5.23 -7.54 -7.95
C LEU A 35 6.27 -8.28 -8.79
N ARG A 36 7.26 -7.58 -9.34
CA ARG A 36 8.37 -8.23 -10.04
C ARG A 36 9.18 -9.11 -9.11
N ILE A 37 9.41 -8.66 -7.88
CA ILE A 37 10.10 -9.46 -6.87
C ILE A 37 9.28 -10.71 -6.55
N VAL A 38 7.97 -10.58 -6.43
CA VAL A 38 7.07 -11.73 -6.23
C VAL A 38 7.20 -12.74 -7.38
N LEU A 39 7.29 -12.26 -8.62
CA LEU A 39 7.49 -13.14 -9.79
C LEU A 39 8.82 -13.90 -9.78
N GLU A 40 9.85 -13.35 -9.13
CA GLU A 40 11.16 -13.99 -8.99
C GLU A 40 11.17 -15.16 -7.98
N HIS A 41 10.12 -15.27 -7.17
CA HIS A 41 9.98 -16.30 -6.14
C HIS A 41 8.68 -17.10 -6.29
N PRO A 42 8.48 -17.77 -7.43
CA PRO A 42 7.25 -18.51 -7.71
C PRO A 42 7.01 -19.68 -6.76
N ASP A 43 8.06 -20.22 -6.16
CA ASP A 43 7.99 -21.31 -5.19
C ASP A 43 7.27 -20.92 -3.89
N LEU A 44 7.15 -19.63 -3.60
CA LEU A 44 6.45 -19.13 -2.43
C LEU A 44 4.93 -19.01 -2.62
N HIS A 45 4.44 -19.08 -3.86
CA HIS A 45 3.01 -18.96 -4.20
C HIS A 45 2.33 -17.75 -3.55
N LEU A 46 3.01 -16.60 -3.57
CA LEU A 46 2.55 -15.40 -2.85
C LEU A 46 1.28 -14.78 -3.43
N PHE A 47 0.98 -15.03 -4.70
CA PHE A 47 -0.24 -14.53 -5.32
C PHE A 47 -1.45 -15.43 -5.11
N SER A 48 -1.27 -16.55 -4.42
CA SER A 48 -2.36 -17.36 -3.93
C SER A 48 -3.05 -16.66 -2.76
N MET A 49 -4.37 -16.74 -2.69
CA MET A 49 -5.14 -16.12 -1.61
C MET A 49 -5.12 -16.93 -0.31
N THR A 50 -4.30 -17.95 -0.25
CA THR A 50 -4.20 -18.85 0.90
C THR A 50 -2.75 -18.99 1.37
N LYS A 51 -2.61 -19.37 2.63
CA LYS A 51 -1.31 -19.69 3.23
C LYS A 51 -0.56 -20.74 2.40
N THR A 52 0.73 -20.52 2.18
CA THR A 52 1.61 -21.50 1.51
C THR A 52 2.08 -22.51 2.54
N PRO A 53 1.73 -23.81 2.37
CA PRO A 53 2.12 -24.84 3.34
C PRO A 53 3.54 -25.35 3.10
N ALA A 54 4.11 -25.99 4.13
CA ALA A 54 5.34 -26.79 4.04
C ALA A 54 6.56 -26.04 3.50
N LEU A 55 6.72 -24.77 3.87
CA LEU A 55 7.88 -23.96 3.50
C LEU A 55 9.13 -24.41 4.26
N THR A 56 10.27 -24.44 3.56
CA THR A 56 11.60 -24.61 4.19
C THR A 56 11.97 -23.35 4.99
N GLU A 57 13.01 -23.44 5.81
CA GLU A 57 13.50 -22.28 6.56
C GLU A 57 13.92 -21.14 5.62
N ASP A 58 14.61 -21.47 4.52
CA ASP A 58 14.99 -20.49 3.50
C ASP A 58 13.77 -19.83 2.86
N GLN A 59 12.77 -20.62 2.52
CA GLN A 59 11.52 -20.07 1.96
C GLN A 59 10.78 -19.19 2.95
N GLN A 60 10.72 -19.57 4.22
CA GLN A 60 10.10 -18.77 5.26
C GLN A 60 10.82 -17.43 5.43
N GLU A 61 12.15 -17.44 5.44
CA GLU A 61 12.94 -16.22 5.55
C GLU A 61 12.69 -15.29 4.36
N ARG A 62 12.72 -15.82 3.13
CA ARG A 62 12.45 -15.03 1.92
C ARG A 62 11.04 -14.45 1.93
N MET A 63 10.07 -15.22 2.36
CA MET A 63 8.68 -14.77 2.49
C MET A 63 8.57 -13.62 3.48
N MET A 64 9.21 -13.72 4.63
CA MET A 64 9.17 -12.66 5.64
C MET A 64 9.84 -11.37 5.15
N VAL A 65 10.94 -11.46 4.40
CA VAL A 65 11.57 -10.30 3.78
C VAL A 65 10.61 -9.64 2.79
N ILE A 66 9.97 -10.42 1.93
CA ILE A 66 9.01 -9.91 0.95
C ILE A 66 7.80 -9.27 1.65
N PHE A 67 7.27 -9.88 2.69
CA PHE A 67 6.19 -9.29 3.49
C PHE A 67 6.63 -7.97 4.14
N SER A 68 7.87 -7.89 4.62
CA SER A 68 8.42 -6.66 5.19
C SER A 68 8.50 -5.54 4.16
N MET A 69 8.89 -5.86 2.93
CA MET A 69 8.90 -4.91 1.81
C MET A 69 7.48 -4.41 1.51
N LEU A 70 6.52 -5.31 1.51
CA LEU A 70 5.13 -4.98 1.25
C LEU A 70 4.54 -4.07 2.34
N ILE A 71 4.80 -4.36 3.60
CA ILE A 71 4.35 -3.52 4.73
C ILE A 71 4.95 -2.11 4.62
N SER A 72 6.23 -2.01 4.32
CA SER A 72 6.90 -0.72 4.12
C SER A 72 6.25 0.08 2.98
N LEU A 73 5.90 -0.60 1.89
CA LEU A 73 5.22 0.02 0.75
C LEU A 73 3.80 0.46 1.12
N PHE A 74 3.05 -0.36 1.83
CA PHE A 74 1.70 -0.03 2.30
C PHE A 74 1.72 1.15 3.27
N GLU A 75 2.66 1.19 4.19
CA GLU A 75 2.82 2.34 5.09
C GLU A 75 3.07 3.62 4.29
N ARG A 76 3.97 3.56 3.31
CA ARG A 76 4.27 4.72 2.46
C ARG A 76 3.03 5.18 1.71
N ALA A 77 2.27 4.25 1.13
CA ALA A 77 1.03 4.56 0.44
C ALA A 77 0.03 5.23 1.39
N TYR A 78 -0.11 4.70 2.60
CA TYR A 78 -0.98 5.27 3.61
C TYR A 78 -0.56 6.69 3.98
N MET A 79 0.72 6.90 4.29
CA MET A 79 1.24 8.20 4.69
C MET A 79 1.11 9.27 3.61
N LEU A 80 1.21 8.88 2.35
CA LEU A 80 1.20 9.82 1.22
C LEU A 80 -0.18 10.02 0.59
N LEU A 81 -1.06 9.03 0.65
CA LEU A 81 -2.31 9.01 -0.12
C LEU A 81 -3.58 8.99 0.73
N TYR A 82 -3.52 8.45 1.96
CA TYR A 82 -4.70 8.39 2.81
C TYR A 82 -5.04 9.76 3.37
N GLU A 83 -6.30 10.17 3.27
CA GLU A 83 -6.79 11.44 3.78
C GLU A 83 -8.23 11.29 4.24
N GLU A 84 -8.50 11.61 5.50
CA GLU A 84 -9.86 11.63 6.01
C GLU A 84 -10.64 12.77 5.34
N GLY A 85 -11.90 12.51 4.98
CA GLY A 85 -12.74 13.50 4.33
C GLY A 85 -12.30 13.85 2.91
N ALA A 86 -11.49 12.99 2.27
CA ALA A 86 -11.02 13.19 0.90
C ALA A 86 -12.18 13.29 -0.10
N ASN A 87 -11.97 14.05 -1.18
CA ASN A 87 -12.93 14.13 -2.28
C ASN A 87 -13.01 12.80 -3.04
N SER A 88 -13.97 12.70 -3.97
CA SER A 88 -14.23 11.45 -4.70
C SER A 88 -13.04 10.94 -5.51
N ASP A 89 -12.23 11.83 -6.08
CA ASP A 89 -11.05 11.42 -6.87
C ASP A 89 -9.96 10.83 -5.99
N LYS A 90 -9.68 11.45 -4.85
CA LYS A 90 -8.72 10.96 -3.86
C LYS A 90 -9.18 9.64 -3.24
N LEU A 91 -10.47 9.53 -2.91
CA LEU A 91 -11.06 8.29 -2.39
C LEU A 91 -10.92 7.15 -3.39
N ARG A 92 -11.16 7.40 -4.67
CA ARG A 92 -11.02 6.39 -5.72
C ARG A 92 -9.60 5.84 -5.80
N ARG A 93 -8.60 6.73 -5.74
CA ARG A 93 -7.18 6.35 -5.74
C ARG A 93 -6.83 5.55 -4.49
N TRP A 94 -7.33 6.00 -3.33
CA TRP A 94 -7.09 5.29 -2.08
C TRP A 94 -7.73 3.90 -2.06
N HIS A 95 -8.95 3.76 -2.59
CA HIS A 95 -9.64 2.47 -2.63
C HIS A 95 -8.83 1.38 -3.36
N SER A 96 -8.06 1.73 -4.38
CA SER A 96 -7.17 0.77 -5.04
C SER A 96 -6.13 0.21 -4.07
N TRP A 97 -5.56 1.06 -3.23
CA TRP A 97 -4.59 0.64 -2.21
C TRP A 97 -5.24 -0.16 -1.09
N GLU A 98 -6.42 0.24 -0.67
CA GLU A 98 -7.19 -0.54 0.31
C GLU A 98 -7.51 -1.93 -0.22
N ASP A 99 -7.87 -2.05 -1.49
CA ASP A 99 -8.13 -3.33 -2.13
C ASP A 99 -6.87 -4.21 -2.15
N TYR A 100 -5.71 -3.66 -2.46
CA TYR A 100 -4.44 -4.40 -2.38
C TYR A 100 -4.18 -4.89 -0.95
N MET A 101 -4.37 -4.03 0.04
CA MET A 101 -4.20 -4.42 1.44
C MET A 101 -5.15 -5.54 1.84
N ARG A 102 -6.42 -5.47 1.42
CA ARG A 102 -7.41 -6.52 1.67
C ARG A 102 -7.03 -7.84 1.03
N GLU A 103 -6.54 -7.81 -0.21
CA GLU A 103 -6.08 -9.02 -0.91
C GLU A 103 -4.97 -9.72 -0.14
N TRP A 104 -3.96 -8.98 0.30
CA TRP A 104 -2.86 -9.57 1.07
C TRP A 104 -3.31 -10.02 2.46
N CYS A 105 -4.21 -9.28 3.11
CA CYS A 105 -4.78 -9.69 4.39
C CYS A 105 -5.66 -10.94 4.30
N ALA A 106 -6.08 -11.35 3.10
CA ALA A 106 -6.80 -12.60 2.91
C ALA A 106 -5.90 -13.83 3.20
N ARG A 107 -4.57 -13.68 3.11
CA ARG A 107 -3.61 -14.74 3.43
C ARG A 107 -3.45 -14.86 4.93
N GLU A 108 -3.67 -16.06 5.46
CA GLU A 108 -3.50 -16.34 6.89
C GLU A 108 -2.06 -16.08 7.36
N ASP A 109 -1.07 -16.52 6.59
CA ASP A 109 0.34 -16.34 6.96
C ASP A 109 0.75 -14.87 7.01
N PHE A 110 0.18 -14.02 6.14
CA PHE A 110 0.40 -12.57 6.19
C PHE A 110 -0.24 -11.97 7.44
N ARG A 111 -1.50 -12.29 7.73
CA ARG A 111 -2.20 -11.82 8.94
C ARG A 111 -1.46 -12.22 10.21
N ASP A 112 -1.05 -13.47 10.29
CA ASP A 112 -0.35 -14.01 11.47
C ASP A 112 1.01 -13.35 11.71
N SER A 113 1.61 -12.79 10.66
CA SER A 113 2.90 -12.11 10.72
C SER A 113 2.80 -10.62 11.05
N LEU A 114 1.60 -10.04 11.10
CA LEU A 114 1.42 -8.59 11.27
C LEU A 114 2.04 -8.07 12.57
N ASP A 115 1.95 -8.80 13.67
CA ASP A 115 2.53 -8.33 14.94
C ASP A 115 4.04 -8.10 14.83
N THR A 116 4.74 -8.95 14.09
CA THR A 116 6.17 -8.80 13.83
C THR A 116 6.42 -7.71 12.78
N LEU A 117 5.66 -7.73 11.68
CA LEU A 117 5.87 -6.86 10.53
C LEU A 117 5.59 -5.38 10.85
N LEU A 118 4.65 -5.10 11.75
CA LEU A 118 4.23 -3.73 12.07
C LEU A 118 5.09 -3.08 13.15
N THR A 119 6.07 -3.78 13.72
CA THR A 119 6.95 -3.22 14.74
C THR A 119 7.72 -2.02 14.19
N GLY A 120 7.53 -0.85 14.81
CA GLY A 120 8.20 0.38 14.39
C GLY A 120 7.52 1.17 13.28
N GLU A 121 6.40 0.67 12.74
CA GLU A 121 5.64 1.36 11.72
C GLU A 121 4.72 2.45 12.33
N ASP A 122 4.19 3.33 11.49
CA ASP A 122 3.29 4.41 11.91
C ASP A 122 2.05 3.85 12.65
N PRO A 123 1.71 4.40 13.83
CA PRO A 123 0.60 3.88 14.63
C PRO A 123 -0.77 3.93 13.93
N ASP A 124 -1.06 4.97 13.16
CA ASP A 124 -2.33 5.11 12.46
C ASP A 124 -2.44 4.09 11.32
N PHE A 125 -1.35 3.90 10.60
CA PHE A 125 -1.26 2.84 9.59
C PHE A 125 -1.45 1.46 10.23
N CYS A 126 -0.78 1.18 11.34
CA CYS A 126 -0.92 -0.08 12.05
C CYS A 126 -2.38 -0.36 12.43
N ALA A 127 -3.06 0.63 12.97
CA ALA A 127 -4.49 0.50 13.32
C ALA A 127 -5.35 0.25 12.09
N TYR A 128 -5.06 0.92 10.99
CA TYR A 128 -5.79 0.78 9.74
C TYR A 128 -5.68 -0.63 9.16
N ILE A 129 -4.46 -1.13 8.98
CA ILE A 129 -4.25 -2.46 8.39
C ILE A 129 -4.73 -3.59 9.31
N ARG A 130 -4.61 -3.43 10.62
CA ARG A 130 -5.16 -4.39 11.58
C ARG A 130 -6.69 -4.44 11.49
N GLY A 131 -7.33 -3.31 11.25
CA GLY A 131 -8.78 -3.25 11.02
C GLY A 131 -9.18 -4.05 9.78
N LEU A 132 -8.45 -3.90 8.68
CA LEU A 132 -8.68 -4.68 7.46
C LEU A 132 -8.45 -6.17 7.69
N ALA A 133 -7.41 -6.53 8.41
CA ALA A 133 -7.10 -7.93 8.71
C ALA A 133 -8.20 -8.62 9.53
N LYS A 134 -8.88 -7.90 10.41
CA LYS A 134 -10.00 -8.44 11.20
C LYS A 134 -11.24 -8.72 10.35
N GLU A 135 -11.39 -8.04 9.23
CA GLU A 135 -12.51 -8.24 8.31
C GLU A 135 -12.28 -9.42 7.35
N ALA A 136 -11.07 -9.93 7.33
CA ALA A 136 -10.69 -11.00 6.39
C ALA A 136 -11.19 -12.39 6.83
#